data_5d6777be33defc01a884dbe5472920b7
#
_entry.id   5d6777be33defc01a884dbe5472920b7
#
_cell.length_a   1.000
_cell.length_b   1.000
_cell.length_c   1.000
_cell.angle_alpha   90.00
_cell.angle_beta   90.00
_cell.angle_gamma   90.00
#
_symmetry.space_group_name_H-M   'P 1'
#
loop_
_entity.id
_entity.type
_entity.pdbx_description
1 polymer ?
#
loop_
_entity_poly.entity_id
_entity_poly.type
_entity_poly.pdbx_seq_one_letter_code
_entity_poly.pdbx_strand_id
1 'polypeptide(L)' 'MATIQEIAKRAGTSVATVSHVINRTRFVSDELRGRVERAMEELGACLLYTSPS' A
#
# COMPACT_ATOMS: atom_id res chain seq x y z
N MET A 1 -12.10 4.13 -7.83
CA MET A 1 -11.54 3.10 -6.95
C MET A 1 -10.04 2.99 -7.19
N ALA A 2 -9.26 3.08 -6.15
CA ALA A 2 -7.81 3.03 -6.29
C ALA A 2 -7.33 1.60 -6.47
N THR A 3 -6.43 1.42 -7.44
CA THR A 3 -5.83 0.11 -7.68
C THR A 3 -4.45 0.07 -7.04
N ILE A 4 -3.90 -1.14 -6.93
CA ILE A 4 -2.56 -1.30 -6.39
C ILE A 4 -1.54 -0.51 -7.21
N GLN A 5 -1.77 -0.40 -8.52
CA GLN A 5 -0.89 0.37 -9.39
C GLN A 5 -0.93 1.85 -9.04
N GLU A 6 -2.10 2.37 -8.75
CA GLU A 6 -2.23 3.77 -8.37
C GLU A 6 -1.60 4.03 -7.01
N ILE A 7 -1.75 3.10 -6.09
CA ILE A 7 -1.13 3.21 -4.78
C ILE A 7 0.40 3.26 -4.93
N ALA A 8 0.94 2.36 -5.75
CA ALA A 8 2.38 2.32 -5.99
C ALA A 8 2.88 3.64 -6.60
N LYS A 9 2.14 4.14 -7.55
CA LYS A 9 2.49 5.39 -8.21
C LYS A 9 2.46 6.55 -7.23
N ARG A 10 1.41 6.61 -6.43
CA ARG A 10 1.27 7.67 -5.43
C ARG A 10 2.34 7.58 -4.36
N ALA A 11 2.67 6.37 -3.94
CA ALA A 11 3.67 6.15 -2.91
C ALA A 11 5.10 6.31 -3.43
N GLY A 12 5.28 6.30 -4.76
CA GLY A 12 6.61 6.37 -5.34
C GLY A 12 7.37 5.06 -5.22
N THR A 13 6.65 3.96 -5.18
CA THR A 13 7.24 2.63 -5.05
C THR A 13 6.74 1.72 -6.16
N SER A 14 7.24 0.50 -6.19
CA SER A 14 6.77 -0.47 -7.18
C SER A 14 5.52 -1.17 -6.69
N VAL A 15 4.78 -1.75 -7.63
CA VAL A 15 3.59 -2.54 -7.31
C VAL A 15 3.97 -3.70 -6.39
N ALA A 16 5.14 -4.29 -6.61
CA ALA A 16 5.60 -5.38 -5.76
C ALA A 16 5.74 -4.92 -4.31
N THR A 17 6.28 -3.73 -4.09
CA THR A 17 6.44 -3.19 -2.74
C THR A 17 5.08 -3.01 -2.08
N VAL A 18 4.11 -2.46 -2.81
CA VAL A 18 2.77 -2.26 -2.28
C VAL A 18 2.15 -3.61 -1.90
N SER A 19 2.31 -4.59 -2.77
CA SER A 19 1.80 -5.94 -2.51
C SER A 19 2.41 -6.53 -1.24
N HIS A 20 3.70 -6.35 -1.06
CA HIS A 20 4.37 -6.86 0.15
C HIS A 20 3.85 -6.18 1.40
N VAL A 21 3.59 -4.88 1.33
CA VAL A 21 3.05 -4.16 2.48
C VAL A 21 1.66 -4.66 2.83
N ILE A 22 0.82 -4.83 1.83
CA ILE A 22 -0.55 -5.26 2.04
C ILE A 22 -0.62 -6.68 2.57
N ASN A 23 0.13 -7.57 1.96
CA ASN A 23 0.10 -8.98 2.30
C ASN A 23 1.08 -9.38 3.41
N ARG A 24 2.00 -8.47 3.73
CA ARG A 24 3.04 -8.72 4.74
C ARG A 24 3.84 -9.98 4.43
N THR A 25 4.09 -10.21 3.15
CA THR A 25 4.81 -11.40 2.73
C THR A 25 6.32 -11.22 2.83
N ARG A 26 6.76 -9.98 2.88
CA ARG A 26 8.18 -9.68 2.99
C ARG A 26 8.40 -8.50 3.91
N PHE A 27 9.62 -8.42 4.44
CA PHE A 27 10.00 -7.28 5.25
C PHE A 27 10.06 -6.03 4.37
N VAL A 28 9.37 -5.00 4.81
CA VAL A 28 9.41 -3.69 4.15
C VAL A 28 9.79 -2.68 5.23
N SER A 29 10.74 -1.81 4.93
CA SER A 29 11.17 -0.81 5.90
C SER A 29 10.01 0.07 6.30
N ASP A 30 10.08 0.59 7.54
CA ASP A 30 9.03 1.46 8.05
C ASP A 30 8.79 2.67 7.15
N GLU A 31 9.85 3.18 6.56
CA GLU A 31 9.75 4.33 5.67
C GLU A 31 8.91 4.01 4.45
N LEU A 32 9.20 2.89 3.80
CA LEU A 32 8.42 2.49 2.63
C LEU A 32 7.00 2.13 3.00
N ARG A 33 6.84 1.43 4.12
CA ARG A 33 5.51 1.06 4.57
C ARG A 33 4.67 2.30 4.85
N GLY A 34 5.28 3.30 5.50
CA GLY A 34 4.58 4.54 5.77
C GLY A 34 4.14 5.25 4.50
N ARG A 35 4.98 5.23 3.47
CA ARG A 35 4.63 5.83 2.19
C ARG A 35 3.44 5.14 1.56
N VAL A 36 3.46 3.82 1.56
CA VAL A 36 2.37 3.05 0.98
C VAL A 36 1.08 3.25 1.76
N GLU A 37 1.15 3.19 3.08
CA GLU A 37 -0.02 3.39 3.92
C GLU A 37 -0.62 4.77 3.73
N ARG A 38 0.22 5.77 3.63
CA ARG A 38 -0.25 7.13 3.40
C ARG A 38 -0.91 7.26 2.04
N ALA A 39 -0.31 6.65 1.02
CA ALA A 39 -0.89 6.67 -0.32
C ALA A 39 -2.26 6.01 -0.32
N MET A 40 -2.40 4.88 0.36
CA MET A 40 -3.68 4.20 0.48
C MET A 40 -4.71 5.09 1.16
N GLU A 41 -4.31 5.76 2.21
CA GLU A 41 -5.19 6.65 2.95
C GLU A 41 -5.65 7.82 2.08
N GLU A 42 -4.72 8.43 1.35
CA GLU A 42 -5.04 9.55 0.48
C GLU A 42 -5.98 9.16 -0.66
N LEU A 43 -5.81 7.96 -1.15
CA LEU A 43 -6.64 7.44 -2.24
C LEU A 43 -7.92 6.78 -1.74
N GLY A 44 -8.09 6.71 -0.43
CA GLY A 44 -9.26 6.07 0.15
C GLY A 44 -9.27 4.56 0.03
N ALA A 45 -8.12 3.96 -0.26
CA ALA A 45 -8.04 2.53 -0.49
C ALA A 45 -7.96 1.71 0.79
N CYS A 46 -7.75 2.35 1.93
CA CYS A 46 -7.60 1.62 3.18
C CYS A 46 -8.84 0.80 3.53
N LEU A 47 -10.01 1.29 3.12
CA LEU A 47 -11.25 0.56 3.38
C LEU A 47 -11.33 -0.73 2.56
N LEU A 48 -10.70 -0.72 1.39
CA LEU A 48 -10.70 -1.88 0.51
C LEU A 48 -9.76 -2.97 1.01
N TYR A 49 -8.68 -2.57 1.62
CA TYR A 49 -7.65 -3.50 2.06
C TYR A 49 -7.70 -3.81 3.54
N THR A 50 -8.61 -3.17 4.26
CA THR A 50 -8.77 -3.47 5.67
C THR A 50 -9.35 -4.86 5.78
N SER A 51 -8.57 -5.76 6.28
CA SER A 51 -9.02 -7.13 6.42
C SER A 51 -10.09 -7.21 7.51
N PRO A 52 -11.16 -7.90 7.27
CA PRO A 52 -12.20 -8.08 8.27
C PRO A 52 -11.83 -9.07 9.35
N SER A 53 -10.72 -9.69 9.24
CA SER A 53 -10.30 -10.72 10.18
C SER A 53 -10.20 -10.23 11.60
#